data_490a838c391b8a9c4b36823e605ebe11
#
_entry.id   490a838c391b8a9c4b36823e605ebe11
#
_cell.length_a   1.000
_cell.length_b   1.000
_cell.length_c   1.000
_cell.angle_alpha   90.00
_cell.angle_beta   90.00
_cell.angle_gamma   90.00
#
_symmetry.space_group_name_H-M   'P 1'
#
loop_
_entity.id
_entity.type
_entity.pdbx_description
1 polymer ?
#
loop_
_entity_poly.entity_id
_entity_poly.type
_entity_poly.pdbx_seq_one_letter_code
_entity_poly.pdbx_strand_id
1 'polypeptide(L)'
;MYRIKLSDEAEKDFDEYIYHIRAVYHAPITATKHYAGLSNCINSLKFFPERHPLQISNFFLRFGPNVRRINYKKMAIIYTVHGDIVYIHRIIPANLVTSL
;
A
#
# COMPACT_ATOMS: atom_id res chain seq x y z
N MET A 1 0.69 9.73 17.22
CA MET A 1 1.23 8.87 16.17
C MET A 1 0.27 7.72 15.91
N TYR A 2 0.01 7.42 14.65
CA TYR A 2 -0.89 6.32 14.26
C TYR A 2 -0.14 4.99 14.29
N ARG A 3 -0.91 3.91 14.46
CA ARG A 3 -0.38 2.55 14.33
C ARG A 3 -0.76 2.00 12.96
N ILE A 4 0.12 1.22 12.37
CA ILE A 4 -0.10 0.63 11.05
C ILE A 4 -0.49 -0.83 11.22
N LYS A 5 -1.54 -1.24 10.51
CA LYS A 5 -1.94 -2.65 10.45
C LYS A 5 -2.21 -3.02 8.99
N LEU A 6 -1.62 -4.12 8.55
CA LEU A 6 -1.86 -4.64 7.21
C LEU A 6 -2.91 -5.75 7.28
N SER A 7 -3.81 -5.76 6.29
CA SER A 7 -4.69 -6.92 6.09
C SER A 7 -3.86 -8.14 5.66
N ASP A 8 -4.43 -9.33 5.77
CA ASP A 8 -3.78 -10.54 5.28
C ASP A 8 -3.45 -10.43 3.80
N GLU A 9 -4.36 -9.85 3.02
CA GLU A 9 -4.15 -9.64 1.60
C GLU A 9 -3.01 -8.65 1.33
N ALA A 10 -2.91 -7.58 2.12
CA ALA A 10 -1.84 -6.60 1.98
C ALA A 10 -0.48 -7.21 2.33
N GLU A 11 -0.42 -8.04 3.36
CA GLU A 11 0.81 -8.76 3.71
C GLU A 11 1.25 -9.68 2.57
N LYS A 12 0.31 -10.39 1.99
CA LYS A 12 0.57 -11.26 0.84
C LYS A 12 1.03 -10.45 -0.37
N ASP A 13 0.37 -9.32 -0.64
CA ASP A 13 0.76 -8.42 -1.73
C ASP A 13 2.21 -7.94 -1.57
N PHE A 14 2.58 -7.58 -0.34
CA PHE A 14 3.93 -7.11 -0.03
C PHE A 14 4.95 -8.21 -0.32
N ASP A 15 4.70 -9.40 0.20
CA ASP A 15 5.61 -10.53 0.05
C ASP A 15 5.75 -10.93 -1.42
N GLU A 16 4.67 -10.96 -2.17
CA GLU A 16 4.68 -11.30 -3.60
C GLU A 16 5.46 -10.28 -4.42
N TYR A 17 5.31 -8.99 -4.08
CA TYR A 17 6.03 -7.92 -4.78
C TYR A 17 7.54 -8.09 -4.62
N ILE A 18 7.99 -8.33 -3.39
CA ILE A 18 9.42 -8.49 -3.09
C ILE A 18 9.95 -9.79 -3.69
N TYR A 19 9.20 -10.89 -3.57
CA TYR A 19 9.56 -12.16 -4.16
C TYR A 19 9.75 -12.05 -5.67
N HIS A 20 8.87 -11.33 -6.34
CA HIS A 20 8.94 -11.17 -7.79
C HIS A 20 10.25 -10.50 -8.22
N ILE A 21 10.65 -9.44 -7.51
CA ILE A 21 11.89 -8.74 -7.81
C ILE A 21 13.09 -9.65 -7.56
N ARG A 22 13.11 -10.36 -6.44
CA ARG A 22 14.26 -11.17 -6.05
C ARG A 22 14.40 -12.43 -6.90
N ALA A 23 13.31 -13.16 -7.10
CA ALA A 23 13.35 -14.48 -7.70
C ALA A 23 13.09 -14.47 -9.22
N VAL A 24 12.10 -13.69 -9.68
CA VAL A 24 11.72 -13.66 -11.10
C VAL A 24 12.71 -12.84 -11.90
N TYR A 25 13.12 -11.67 -11.38
CA TYR A 25 14.07 -10.80 -12.06
C TYR A 25 15.52 -11.02 -11.61
N HIS A 26 15.77 -11.99 -10.72
CA HIS A 26 17.11 -12.32 -10.22
C HIS A 26 17.86 -11.09 -9.70
N ALA A 27 17.16 -10.23 -8.94
CA ALA A 27 17.72 -8.96 -8.48
C ALA A 27 17.63 -8.83 -6.94
N PRO A 28 18.43 -9.59 -6.17
CA PRO A 28 18.33 -9.59 -4.70
C PRO A 28 18.65 -8.24 -4.06
N ILE A 29 19.63 -7.50 -4.59
CA ILE A 29 19.99 -6.17 -4.06
C ILE A 29 18.85 -5.18 -4.31
N THR A 30 18.28 -5.22 -5.51
CA THR A 30 17.12 -4.38 -5.86
C THR A 30 15.92 -4.72 -5.00
N ALA A 31 15.69 -6.02 -4.73
CA ALA A 31 14.61 -6.46 -3.84
C ALA A 31 14.76 -5.89 -2.44
N THR A 32 15.98 -5.89 -1.89
CA THR A 32 16.26 -5.31 -0.57
C THR A 32 15.95 -3.81 -0.55
N LYS A 33 16.33 -3.08 -1.59
CA LYS A 33 16.03 -1.64 -1.71
C LYS A 33 14.53 -1.38 -1.78
N HIS A 34 13.79 -2.19 -2.54
CA HIS A 34 12.34 -2.05 -2.64
C HIS A 34 11.65 -2.40 -1.32
N TYR A 35 12.15 -3.41 -0.61
CA TYR A 35 11.63 -3.76 0.71
C TYR A 35 11.74 -2.56 1.65
N ALA A 36 12.93 -1.96 1.74
CA ALA A 36 13.16 -0.80 2.59
C ALA A 36 12.31 0.41 2.16
N GLY A 37 12.25 0.69 0.86
CA GLY A 37 11.49 1.81 0.34
C GLY A 37 9.99 1.67 0.56
N LEU A 38 9.45 0.49 0.29
CA LEU A 38 8.02 0.23 0.50
C LEU A 38 7.68 0.30 2.00
N SER A 39 8.52 -0.30 2.85
CA SER A 39 8.34 -0.25 4.30
C SER A 39 8.37 1.19 4.82
N ASN A 40 9.30 2.01 4.34
CA ASN A 40 9.39 3.42 4.71
C ASN A 40 8.17 4.20 4.25
N CYS A 41 7.67 3.93 3.06
CA CYS A 41 6.47 4.56 2.53
C CYS A 41 5.25 4.24 3.41
N ILE A 42 5.08 2.97 3.78
CA ILE A 42 4.01 2.54 4.67
C ILE A 42 4.16 3.22 6.04
N ASN A 43 5.37 3.22 6.60
CA ASN A 43 5.63 3.82 7.90
C ASN A 43 5.41 5.33 7.92
N SER A 44 5.53 6.01 6.77
CA SER A 44 5.23 7.43 6.69
C SER A 44 3.77 7.75 7.05
N LEU A 45 2.89 6.77 6.92
CA LEU A 45 1.47 6.93 7.26
C LEU A 45 1.22 6.99 8.77
N LYS A 46 2.23 6.76 9.61
CA LYS A 46 2.14 7.00 11.05
C LYS A 46 1.95 8.49 11.38
N PHE A 47 2.30 9.35 10.43
CA PHE A 47 2.24 10.81 10.59
C PHE A 47 1.32 11.39 9.52
N PHE A 48 0.22 12.02 9.96
CA PHE A 48 -0.73 12.72 9.09
C PHE A 48 -1.24 11.86 7.92
N PRO A 49 -1.79 10.65 8.17
CA PRO A 49 -2.24 9.77 7.08
C PRO A 49 -3.41 10.36 6.29
N GLU A 50 -4.11 11.33 6.86
CA GLU A 50 -5.26 11.96 6.22
C GLU A 50 -4.90 13.09 5.27
N ARG A 51 -3.59 13.38 5.09
CA ARG A 51 -3.14 14.38 4.10
C ARG A 51 -3.28 13.90 2.65
N HIS A 52 -3.36 12.58 2.45
CA HIS A 52 -3.52 12.02 1.11
C HIS A 52 -5.00 12.05 0.72
N PRO A 53 -5.32 12.31 -0.57
CA PRO A 53 -6.70 12.55 -0.96
C PRO A 53 -7.58 11.32 -0.86
N LEU A 54 -8.87 11.57 -0.59
CA LEU A 54 -9.90 10.53 -0.64
C LEU A 54 -10.08 10.06 -2.08
N GLN A 55 -10.28 8.77 -2.26
CA GLN A 55 -10.50 8.14 -3.55
C GLN A 55 -12.00 7.95 -3.78
N ILE A 56 -12.50 8.43 -4.90
CA ILE A 56 -13.94 8.48 -5.14
C ILE A 56 -14.43 7.55 -6.25
N SER A 57 -13.54 6.85 -6.95
CA SER A 57 -13.97 5.93 -8.00
C SER A 57 -14.57 4.65 -7.41
N ASN A 58 -15.39 3.99 -8.22
CA ASN A 58 -16.11 2.77 -7.79
C ASN A 58 -15.18 1.65 -7.34
N PHE A 59 -13.96 1.59 -7.88
CA PHE A 59 -12.98 0.59 -7.48
C PHE A 59 -12.80 0.56 -5.95
N PHE A 60 -12.80 1.73 -5.30
CA PHE A 60 -12.49 1.86 -3.89
C PHE A 60 -13.66 1.55 -2.96
N LEU A 61 -14.89 1.41 -3.49
CA LEU A 61 -16.07 1.14 -2.66
C LEU A 61 -15.95 -0.17 -1.91
N ARG A 62 -15.22 -1.14 -2.44
CA ARG A 62 -15.02 -2.44 -1.79
C ARG A 62 -14.27 -2.35 -0.48
N PHE A 63 -13.58 -1.25 -0.22
CA PHE A 63 -12.78 -1.06 1.00
C PHE A 63 -13.51 -0.22 2.06
N GLY A 64 -14.76 0.15 1.81
CA GLY A 64 -15.54 0.98 2.72
C GLY A 64 -15.44 2.46 2.41
N PRO A 65 -15.93 3.33 3.32
CA PRO A 65 -15.88 4.77 3.12
C PRO A 65 -14.51 5.36 3.42
N ASN A 66 -14.26 6.55 2.87
CA ASN A 66 -13.09 7.36 3.19
C ASN A 66 -11.76 6.66 2.88
N VAL A 67 -11.71 5.98 1.74
CA VAL A 67 -10.51 5.29 1.28
C VAL A 67 -9.49 6.30 0.77
N ARG A 68 -8.23 6.13 1.16
CA ARG A 68 -7.12 6.96 0.71
C ARG A 68 -6.07 6.09 0.05
N ARG A 69 -5.15 6.73 -0.64
CA ARG A 69 -4.12 6.05 -1.42
C ARG A 69 -2.83 6.82 -1.36
N ILE A 70 -1.72 6.12 -1.18
CA ILE A 70 -0.38 6.63 -1.38
C ILE A 70 0.34 5.70 -2.35
N ASN A 71 1.18 6.25 -3.19
CA ASN A 71 1.94 5.44 -4.15
C ASN A 71 3.38 5.29 -3.73
N TYR A 72 3.90 4.08 -3.91
CA TYR A 72 5.33 3.82 -3.87
C TYR A 72 5.73 3.32 -5.25
N LYS A 73 6.47 4.13 -6.00
CA LYS A 73 6.82 3.83 -7.40
C LYS A 73 5.55 3.48 -8.19
N LYS A 74 5.47 2.30 -8.79
CA LYS A 74 4.30 1.87 -9.57
C LYS A 74 3.25 1.13 -8.75
N MET A 75 3.43 1.06 -7.42
CA MET A 75 2.51 0.37 -6.52
C MET A 75 1.59 1.36 -5.83
N ALA A 76 0.31 1.00 -5.75
CA ALA A 76 -0.69 1.75 -5.01
C ALA A 76 -0.93 1.09 -3.66
N ILE A 77 -0.80 1.85 -2.58
CA ILE A 77 -1.08 1.40 -1.22
C ILE A 77 -2.43 1.99 -0.84
N ILE A 78 -3.42 1.12 -0.67
CA ILE A 78 -4.81 1.51 -0.43
C ILE A 78 -5.10 1.32 1.05
N TYR A 79 -5.55 2.37 1.71
CA TYR A 79 -5.74 2.34 3.16
C TYR A 79 -6.92 3.17 3.61
N THR A 80 -7.38 2.89 4.83
CA THR A 80 -8.37 3.67 5.56
C THR A 80 -7.83 3.98 6.94
N VAL A 81 -8.36 5.03 7.57
CA VAL A 81 -7.95 5.44 8.91
C VAL A 81 -9.12 5.21 9.86
N HIS A 82 -8.88 4.48 10.94
CA HIS A 82 -9.88 4.16 11.96
C HIS A 82 -9.32 4.53 13.33
N GLY A 83 -9.75 5.66 13.88
CA GLY A 83 -9.21 6.14 15.14
C GLY A 83 -7.72 6.42 15.01
N ASP A 84 -6.89 5.70 15.77
CA ASP A 84 -5.42 5.81 15.74
C ASP A 84 -4.75 4.73 14.88
N ILE A 85 -5.56 3.98 14.11
CA ILE A 85 -5.05 2.87 13.29
C ILE A 85 -5.18 3.23 11.81
N VAL A 86 -4.08 3.07 11.07
CA VAL A 86 -4.07 3.09 9.61
C VAL A 86 -4.14 1.63 9.15
N TYR A 87 -5.21 1.27 8.48
CA TYR A 87 -5.44 -0.08 8.00
C TYR A 87 -5.12 -0.15 6.50
N ILE A 88 -4.07 -0.90 6.16
CA ILE A 88 -3.66 -1.10 4.77
C ILE A 88 -4.46 -2.28 4.20
N HIS A 89 -5.31 -2.01 3.21
CA HIS A 89 -6.17 -3.02 2.60
C HIS A 89 -5.46 -3.81 1.51
N ARG A 90 -4.75 -3.12 0.62
CA ARG A 90 -4.07 -3.75 -0.50
C ARG A 90 -2.83 -2.95 -0.90
N ILE A 91 -1.87 -3.66 -1.48
CA ILE A 91 -0.69 -3.07 -2.14
C ILE A 91 -0.65 -3.71 -3.53
N ILE A 92 -1.10 -2.98 -4.53
CA ILE A 92 -1.27 -3.51 -5.88
C ILE A 92 -0.64 -2.57 -6.92
N PRO A 93 -0.28 -3.08 -8.10
CA PRO A 93 0.17 -2.21 -9.18
C PRO A 93 -0.85 -1.11 -9.48
N ALA A 94 -0.37 0.12 -9.61
CA ALA A 94 -1.26 1.27 -9.80
C ALA A 94 -2.13 1.15 -11.05
N ASN A 95 -1.64 0.46 -12.09
CA ASN A 95 -2.40 0.26 -13.32
C ASN A 95 -3.58 -0.70 -13.16
N LEU A 96 -3.66 -1.45 -12.05
CA LEU A 96 -4.80 -2.30 -11.74
C LEU A 96 -5.91 -1.54 -11.00
N VAL A 97 -5.64 -0.33 -10.54
CA VAL A 97 -6.66 0.53 -9.95
C VAL A 97 -7.46 1.13 -11.09
N THR A 98 -8.73 0.75 -11.18
CA THR A 98 -9.59 1.21 -12.27
C THR A 98 -10.43 2.40 -11.84
N SER A 99 -10.91 3.16 -12.82
CA SER A 99 -11.78 4.31 -12.58
C SER A 99 -13.26 4.00 -12.81
N LEU A 100 -13.61 2.74 -12.83
CA LEU A 100 -14.99 2.30 -13.02
C LEU A 100 -15.91 2.71 -11.88
#